data_3dfd0c5cf8cf81eb240bf34796da4e98
#
_entry.id   3dfd0c5cf8cf81eb240bf34796da4e98
#
_cell.length_a   1.000
_cell.length_b   1.000
_cell.length_c   1.000
_cell.angle_alpha   90.00
_cell.angle_beta   90.00
_cell.angle_gamma   90.00
#
_symmetry.space_group_name_H-M   'P 1'
#
loop_
_entity.id
_entity.type
_entity.pdbx_description
1 polymer ?
#
loop_
_entity_poly.entity_id
_entity_poly.type
_entity_poly.pdbx_seq_one_letter_code
_entity_poly.pdbx_strand_id
1 'polypeptide(L)'
;MILKNPDECCEFAKFFTELTACFGNLIEFERKIQQIAEIARIDLSQYQIDHLAVRMNSDELAQQWKAMLLTGSTLLKESEVNGRPIGLFTLNQPVHFCGQAVSVIELPFPKGKAYPEEGWEHIELVIPMQENESVEQWCKRVDSQLFLQNNPELKIKISQPQAAGERLPNPSVAISLRNATYQNFCCLKLHPYDITTIVRSESHL
;
A
#
# COMPACT_ATOMS: atom_id res chain seq x y z
N MET A 1 -1.24 -23.83 17.64
CA MET A 1 -2.17 -22.76 18.05
C MET A 1 -1.61 -22.16 19.34
N ILE A 2 -0.84 -21.09 19.25
CA ILE A 2 -0.26 -20.41 20.43
C ILE A 2 -1.41 -19.59 21.01
N LEU A 3 -1.81 -19.90 22.25
CA LEU A 3 -2.76 -19.10 23.00
C LEU A 3 -2.14 -17.73 23.23
N LYS A 4 -2.66 -16.70 22.54
CA LYS A 4 -2.25 -15.30 22.79
C LYS A 4 -2.65 -14.91 24.20
N ASN A 5 -1.76 -14.18 24.87
CA ASN A 5 -2.03 -13.59 26.17
C ASN A 5 -3.30 -12.72 26.09
N PRO A 6 -4.27 -12.82 27.01
CA PRO A 6 -5.47 -11.97 27.04
C PRO A 6 -5.18 -10.46 26.95
N ASP A 7 -4.09 -10.02 27.55
CA ASP A 7 -3.65 -8.61 27.51
C ASP A 7 -3.26 -8.17 26.09
N GLU A 8 -2.54 -9.00 25.33
CA GLU A 8 -2.17 -8.74 23.93
C GLU A 8 -3.41 -8.65 23.02
N CYS A 9 -4.42 -9.48 23.28
CA CYS A 9 -5.70 -9.41 22.56
C CYS A 9 -6.44 -8.10 22.82
N CYS A 10 -6.40 -7.61 24.06
CA CYS A 10 -7.05 -6.36 24.44
C CYS A 10 -6.35 -5.14 23.80
N GLU A 11 -5.01 -5.13 23.83
CA GLU A 11 -4.21 -4.07 23.21
C GLU A 11 -4.39 -4.03 21.70
N PHE A 12 -4.40 -5.18 21.04
CA PHE A 12 -4.66 -5.24 19.60
C PHE A 12 -6.07 -4.75 19.24
N ALA A 13 -7.09 -5.16 19.99
CA ALA A 13 -8.46 -4.72 19.76
C ALA A 13 -8.61 -3.19 19.92
N LYS A 14 -7.93 -2.60 20.91
CA LYS A 14 -7.89 -1.15 21.10
C LYS A 14 -7.19 -0.47 19.92
N PHE A 15 -6.00 -0.93 19.56
CA PHE A 15 -5.26 -0.38 18.42
C PHE A 15 -6.06 -0.46 17.12
N PHE A 16 -6.72 -1.60 16.85
CA PHE A 16 -7.54 -1.77 15.66
C PHE A 16 -8.76 -0.86 15.65
N THR A 17 -9.33 -0.57 16.81
CA THR A 17 -10.42 0.40 16.96
C THR A 17 -9.95 1.82 16.61
N GLU A 18 -8.79 2.23 17.12
CA GLU A 18 -8.18 3.53 16.83
C GLU A 18 -7.79 3.65 15.35
N LEU A 19 -7.22 2.58 14.77
CA LEU A 19 -6.88 2.49 13.36
C LEU A 19 -8.12 2.68 12.47
N THR A 20 -9.23 2.02 12.83
CA THR A 20 -10.51 2.16 12.11
C THR A 20 -11.07 3.57 12.25
N ALA A 21 -10.95 4.18 13.42
CA ALA A 21 -11.40 5.58 13.64
C ALA A 21 -10.59 6.58 12.82
N CYS A 22 -9.29 6.32 12.62
CA CYS A 22 -8.40 7.19 11.84
C CYS A 22 -8.53 6.96 10.33
N PHE A 23 -8.52 5.72 9.89
CA PHE A 23 -8.36 5.38 8.47
C PHE A 23 -9.65 4.95 7.79
N GLY A 24 -10.72 4.77 8.57
CA GLY A 24 -12.01 4.26 8.08
C GLY A 24 -12.09 2.73 8.11
N ASN A 25 -13.24 2.22 7.68
CA ASN A 25 -13.57 0.81 7.75
C ASN A 25 -12.74 -0.03 6.78
N LEU A 26 -11.94 -0.95 7.31
CA LEU A 26 -11.05 -1.80 6.52
C LEU A 26 -11.83 -2.75 5.59
N ILE A 27 -13.00 -3.25 6.00
CA ILE A 27 -13.83 -4.15 5.17
C ILE A 27 -14.43 -3.39 3.98
N GLU A 28 -14.81 -2.14 4.16
CA GLU A 28 -15.27 -1.30 3.04
C GLU A 28 -14.14 -1.00 2.07
N PHE A 29 -12.94 -0.73 2.57
CA PHE A 29 -11.76 -0.56 1.74
C PHE A 29 -11.43 -1.84 0.97
N GLU A 30 -11.48 -3.01 1.62
CA GLU A 30 -11.29 -4.32 0.98
C GLU A 30 -12.26 -4.50 -0.20
N ARG A 31 -13.55 -4.21 -0.02
CA ARG A 31 -14.54 -4.29 -1.11
C ARG A 31 -14.21 -3.37 -2.28
N LYS A 32 -13.73 -2.15 -2.01
CA LYS A 32 -13.32 -1.20 -3.05
C LYS A 32 -12.14 -1.74 -3.85
N ILE A 33 -11.16 -2.34 -3.19
CA ILE A 33 -10.00 -2.97 -3.85
C ILE A 33 -10.41 -4.21 -4.64
N GLN A 34 -11.27 -5.07 -4.07
CA GLN A 34 -11.79 -6.25 -4.76
C GLN A 34 -12.55 -5.86 -6.04
N GLN A 35 -13.33 -4.78 -6.01
CA GLN A 35 -14.01 -4.26 -7.21
C GLN A 35 -13.00 -3.85 -8.30
N ILE A 36 -11.91 -3.16 -7.94
CA ILE A 36 -10.87 -2.81 -8.92
C ILE A 36 -10.22 -4.07 -9.48
N ALA A 37 -9.88 -5.03 -8.62
CA ALA A 37 -9.26 -6.29 -9.00
C ALA A 37 -10.16 -7.12 -9.94
N GLU A 38 -11.47 -7.19 -9.66
CA GLU A 38 -12.46 -7.87 -10.51
C GLU A 38 -12.53 -7.26 -11.91
N ILE A 39 -12.64 -5.93 -12.00
CA ILE A 39 -12.67 -5.21 -13.28
C ILE A 39 -11.34 -5.38 -14.03
N ALA A 40 -10.22 -5.37 -13.31
CA ALA A 40 -8.88 -5.59 -13.86
C ALA A 40 -8.59 -7.07 -14.15
N ARG A 41 -9.48 -8.00 -13.74
CA ARG A 41 -9.31 -9.46 -13.83
C ARG A 41 -8.05 -9.95 -13.12
N ILE A 42 -7.75 -9.35 -11.98
CA ILE A 42 -6.63 -9.73 -11.12
C ILE A 42 -7.15 -10.60 -9.98
N ASP A 43 -6.71 -11.84 -9.91
CA ASP A 43 -6.94 -12.70 -8.76
C ASP A 43 -5.93 -12.35 -7.65
N LEU A 44 -6.40 -11.63 -6.64
CA LEU A 44 -5.56 -11.18 -5.52
C LEU A 44 -4.91 -12.33 -4.75
N SER A 45 -5.47 -13.54 -4.81
CA SER A 45 -4.90 -14.71 -4.13
C SER A 45 -3.60 -15.21 -4.77
N GLN A 46 -3.33 -14.83 -6.02
CA GLN A 46 -2.13 -15.22 -6.76
C GLN A 46 -0.93 -14.31 -6.49
N TYR A 47 -1.13 -13.19 -5.81
CA TYR A 47 -0.10 -12.19 -5.56
C TYR A 47 0.00 -11.86 -4.09
N GLN A 48 1.21 -11.60 -3.61
CA GLN A 48 1.42 -11.10 -2.27
C GLN A 48 0.91 -9.66 -2.16
N ILE A 49 0.03 -9.40 -1.19
CA ILE A 49 -0.29 -8.05 -0.75
C ILE A 49 0.83 -7.62 0.20
N ASP A 50 1.63 -6.65 -0.25
CA ASP A 50 2.82 -6.22 0.45
C ASP A 50 2.49 -5.28 1.61
N HIS A 51 1.75 -4.22 1.32
CA HIS A 51 1.32 -3.26 2.34
C HIS A 51 0.02 -2.55 1.97
N LEU A 52 -0.58 -1.92 2.97
CA LEU A 52 -1.70 -1.01 2.83
C LEU A 52 -1.21 0.43 3.01
N ALA A 53 -1.77 1.37 2.27
CA ALA A 53 -1.41 2.77 2.38
C ALA A 53 -2.63 3.66 2.63
N VAL A 54 -2.38 4.76 3.32
CA VAL A 54 -3.36 5.79 3.65
C VAL A 54 -3.02 7.11 2.97
N ARG A 55 -3.96 8.05 3.00
CA ARG A 55 -3.74 9.45 2.59
C ARG A 55 -4.46 10.39 3.52
N MET A 56 -3.90 11.60 3.61
CA MET A 56 -4.45 12.71 4.37
C MET A 56 -4.13 14.03 3.69
N ASN A 57 -4.76 15.10 4.13
CA ASN A 57 -4.67 16.42 3.51
C ASN A 57 -3.82 17.42 4.30
N SER A 58 -3.47 17.12 5.56
CA SER A 58 -2.67 18.01 6.36
C SER A 58 -1.50 17.31 7.07
N ASP A 59 -0.42 18.05 7.31
CA ASP A 59 0.74 17.56 8.07
C ASP A 59 0.37 17.27 9.53
N GLU A 60 -0.54 18.06 10.11
CA GLU A 60 -1.03 17.86 11.47
C GLU A 60 -1.70 16.50 11.60
N LEU A 61 -2.56 16.13 10.63
CA LEU A 61 -3.23 14.84 10.63
C LEU A 61 -2.23 13.70 10.39
N ALA A 62 -1.24 13.90 9.49
CA ALA A 62 -0.19 12.93 9.28
C ALA A 62 0.62 12.65 10.56
N GLN A 63 0.94 13.68 11.34
CA GLN A 63 1.62 13.53 12.63
C GLN A 63 0.74 12.81 13.68
N GLN A 64 -0.55 13.13 13.73
CA GLN A 64 -1.49 12.43 14.62
C GLN A 64 -1.58 10.93 14.27
N TRP A 65 -1.69 10.61 12.98
CA TRP A 65 -1.76 9.23 12.52
C TRP A 65 -0.44 8.47 12.72
N LYS A 66 0.70 9.16 12.56
CA LYS A 66 2.02 8.61 12.90
C LYS A 66 2.11 8.25 14.39
N ALA A 67 1.66 9.15 15.26
CA ALA A 67 1.65 8.90 16.70
C ALA A 67 0.72 7.74 17.08
N MET A 68 -0.46 7.64 16.47
CA MET A 68 -1.38 6.51 16.65
C MET A 68 -0.77 5.20 16.17
N LEU A 69 -0.18 5.16 14.97
CA LEU A 69 0.46 3.95 14.45
C LEU A 69 1.55 3.43 15.39
N LEU A 70 2.35 4.31 15.98
CA LEU A 70 3.41 3.92 16.91
C LEU A 70 2.90 3.27 18.21
N THR A 71 1.62 3.32 18.51
CA THR A 71 1.04 2.60 19.67
C THR A 71 0.90 1.09 19.43
N GLY A 72 0.83 0.65 18.17
CA GLY A 72 0.65 -0.77 17.80
C GLY A 72 1.58 -1.26 16.68
N SER A 73 2.63 -0.50 16.39
CA SER A 73 3.60 -0.84 15.34
C SER A 73 5.00 -0.31 15.67
N THR A 74 5.97 -0.74 14.88
CA THR A 74 7.33 -0.21 14.90
C THR A 74 7.60 0.52 13.58
N LEU A 75 8.23 1.70 13.66
CA LEU A 75 8.70 2.41 12.48
C LEU A 75 9.81 1.59 11.79
N LEU A 76 9.50 1.05 10.62
CA LEU A 76 10.45 0.30 9.80
C LEU A 76 11.43 1.26 9.13
N LYS A 77 10.91 2.33 8.54
CA LYS A 77 11.68 3.37 7.86
C LYS A 77 10.86 4.65 7.69
N GLU A 78 11.53 5.78 7.67
CA GLU A 78 11.00 7.04 7.15
C GLU A 78 11.98 7.59 6.11
N SER A 79 11.50 7.86 4.91
CA SER A 79 12.30 8.34 3.78
C SER A 79 11.60 9.47 3.07
N GLU A 80 12.38 10.35 2.45
CA GLU A 80 11.81 11.31 1.53
C GLU A 80 11.68 10.69 0.13
N VAL A 81 10.45 10.62 -0.37
CA VAL A 81 10.13 10.08 -1.69
C VAL A 81 9.42 11.16 -2.50
N ASN A 82 10.01 11.54 -3.63
CA ASN A 82 9.45 12.56 -4.51
C ASN A 82 9.11 13.87 -3.77
N GLY A 83 9.94 14.29 -2.81
CA GLY A 83 9.82 15.56 -2.08
C GLY A 83 8.76 15.57 -0.97
N ARG A 84 8.43 14.41 -0.38
CA ARG A 84 7.62 14.30 0.84
C ARG A 84 8.08 13.15 1.72
N PRO A 85 7.97 13.27 3.04
CA PRO A 85 8.21 12.14 3.94
C PRO A 85 7.20 11.01 3.70
N ILE A 86 7.68 9.76 3.75
CA ILE A 86 6.87 8.55 3.77
C ILE A 86 7.36 7.69 4.92
N GLY A 87 6.46 7.38 5.86
CA GLY A 87 6.71 6.45 6.95
C GLY A 87 6.20 5.05 6.62
N LEU A 88 7.02 4.04 6.89
CA LEU A 88 6.65 2.62 6.80
C LEU A 88 6.59 2.06 8.22
N PHE A 89 5.49 1.42 8.56
CA PHE A 89 5.22 0.92 9.90
C PHE A 89 4.95 -0.58 9.86
N THR A 90 5.76 -1.36 10.59
CA THR A 90 5.52 -2.80 10.78
C THR A 90 4.60 -2.99 11.97
N LEU A 91 3.40 -3.50 11.74
CA LEU A 91 2.40 -3.78 12.76
C LEU A 91 2.88 -4.88 13.71
N ASN A 92 2.66 -4.71 15.01
CA ASN A 92 2.93 -5.74 16.01
C ASN A 92 2.08 -7.00 15.80
N GLN A 93 0.89 -6.81 15.23
CA GLN A 93 0.03 -7.90 14.75
C GLN A 93 -0.53 -7.52 13.38
N PRO A 94 -0.44 -8.42 12.38
CA PRO A 94 -0.92 -8.13 11.03
C PRO A 94 -2.45 -7.94 11.01
N VAL A 95 -2.92 -7.12 10.10
CA VAL A 95 -4.33 -7.06 9.73
C VAL A 95 -4.63 -8.10 8.65
N HIS A 96 -5.85 -8.64 8.65
CA HIS A 96 -6.32 -9.52 7.57
C HIS A 96 -6.98 -8.68 6.49
N PHE A 97 -6.50 -8.86 5.25
CA PHE A 97 -7.01 -8.14 4.08
C PHE A 97 -7.01 -9.06 2.85
N CYS A 98 -8.15 -9.24 2.19
CA CYS A 98 -8.32 -10.15 1.05
C CYS A 98 -7.78 -11.57 1.33
N GLY A 99 -8.00 -12.09 2.55
CA GLY A 99 -7.55 -13.43 2.95
C GLY A 99 -6.07 -13.56 3.30
N GLN A 100 -5.30 -12.46 3.25
CA GLN A 100 -3.87 -12.43 3.56
C GLN A 100 -3.60 -11.66 4.86
N ALA A 101 -2.52 -12.02 5.55
CA ALA A 101 -2.01 -11.29 6.72
C ALA A 101 -1.05 -10.19 6.23
N VAL A 102 -1.44 -8.93 6.38
CA VAL A 102 -0.64 -7.77 5.95
C VAL A 102 -0.06 -7.06 7.16
N SER A 103 1.25 -6.92 7.20
CA SER A 103 1.99 -6.42 8.37
C SER A 103 2.51 -4.99 8.21
N VAL A 104 2.43 -4.39 7.04
CA VAL A 104 3.00 -3.06 6.80
C VAL A 104 1.93 -2.05 6.42
N ILE A 105 2.01 -0.86 7.02
CA ILE A 105 1.22 0.32 6.64
C ILE A 105 2.18 1.42 6.16
N GLU A 106 1.87 1.98 4.98
CA GLU A 106 2.53 3.17 4.45
C GLU A 106 1.75 4.42 4.82
N LEU A 107 2.45 5.40 5.39
CA LEU A 107 1.95 6.72 5.76
C LEU A 107 2.70 7.80 4.97
N PRO A 108 2.24 8.18 3.77
CA PRO A 108 2.83 9.29 3.03
C PRO A 108 2.28 10.62 3.52
N PHE A 109 3.15 11.57 3.83
CA PHE A 109 2.75 12.92 4.18
C PHE A 109 2.12 13.65 2.97
N PRO A 110 1.27 14.65 3.17
CA PRO A 110 0.60 15.34 2.08
C PRO A 110 1.60 16.06 1.16
N LYS A 111 1.24 16.21 -0.11
CA LYS A 111 2.04 16.89 -1.13
C LYS A 111 1.22 17.98 -1.86
N GLY A 112 0.52 18.81 -1.10
CA GLY A 112 -0.22 19.96 -1.63
C GLY A 112 -1.46 19.64 -2.48
N LYS A 113 -1.81 18.35 -2.66
CA LYS A 113 -3.05 17.94 -3.29
C LYS A 113 -4.09 17.62 -2.22
N ALA A 114 -5.24 18.29 -2.27
CA ALA A 114 -6.37 17.95 -1.43
C ALA A 114 -7.16 16.78 -2.02
N TYR A 115 -7.50 15.81 -1.18
CA TYR A 115 -8.31 14.66 -1.52
C TYR A 115 -9.70 14.80 -0.89
N PRO A 116 -10.76 14.37 -1.59
CA PRO A 116 -12.12 14.43 -1.03
C PRO A 116 -12.31 13.56 0.22
N GLU A 117 -11.60 12.45 0.31
CA GLU A 117 -11.62 11.53 1.43
C GLU A 117 -10.20 11.26 1.91
N GLU A 118 -10.03 11.22 3.22
CA GLU A 118 -8.83 10.80 3.94
C GLU A 118 -9.01 9.36 4.44
N GLY A 119 -7.93 8.67 4.72
CA GLY A 119 -7.95 7.28 5.16
C GLY A 119 -7.34 6.32 4.17
N TRP A 120 -7.84 5.09 4.08
CA TRP A 120 -7.32 4.06 3.19
C TRP A 120 -7.32 4.50 1.73
N GLU A 121 -6.17 4.32 1.05
CA GLU A 121 -5.99 4.75 -0.33
C GLU A 121 -5.70 3.60 -1.28
N HIS A 122 -4.64 2.83 -1.02
CA HIS A 122 -4.20 1.80 -1.95
C HIS A 122 -3.59 0.59 -1.24
N ILE A 123 -3.46 -0.48 -2.01
CA ILE A 123 -2.61 -1.61 -1.67
C ILE A 123 -1.51 -1.74 -2.72
N GLU A 124 -0.42 -2.40 -2.35
CA GLU A 124 0.62 -2.80 -3.30
C GLU A 124 0.70 -4.32 -3.41
N LEU A 125 0.76 -4.82 -4.64
CA LEU A 125 0.96 -6.23 -4.97
C LEU A 125 2.36 -6.45 -5.53
N VAL A 126 2.98 -7.54 -5.14
CA VAL A 126 4.29 -7.93 -5.66
C VAL A 126 4.13 -8.79 -6.90
N ILE A 127 4.68 -8.33 -8.02
CA ILE A 127 4.88 -9.09 -9.25
C ILE A 127 6.38 -9.11 -9.56
N PRO A 128 7.11 -10.14 -9.16
CA PRO A 128 8.57 -10.16 -9.26
C PRO A 128 9.10 -9.92 -10.67
N MET A 129 10.23 -9.22 -10.77
CA MET A 129 11.01 -9.19 -12.00
C MET A 129 11.54 -10.59 -12.34
N GLN A 130 11.58 -10.88 -13.63
CA GLN A 130 12.28 -12.06 -14.14
C GLN A 130 13.79 -11.81 -14.18
N GLU A 131 14.55 -12.88 -14.28
CA GLU A 131 16.01 -12.78 -14.40
C GLU A 131 16.40 -11.94 -15.64
N ASN A 132 17.26 -10.96 -15.44
CA ASN A 132 17.72 -10.02 -16.47
C ASN A 132 16.60 -9.15 -17.10
N GLU A 133 15.43 -9.05 -16.49
CA GLU A 133 14.36 -8.21 -16.98
C GLU A 133 14.63 -6.73 -16.67
N SER A 134 14.55 -5.86 -17.68
CA SER A 134 14.60 -4.42 -17.45
C SER A 134 13.27 -3.89 -16.93
N VAL A 135 13.28 -2.69 -16.34
CA VAL A 135 12.04 -1.99 -15.90
C VAL A 135 11.03 -1.87 -17.01
N GLU A 136 11.46 -1.51 -18.21
CA GLU A 136 10.58 -1.37 -19.38
C GLU A 136 9.96 -2.70 -19.78
N GLN A 137 10.75 -3.78 -19.75
CA GLN A 137 10.27 -5.14 -20.05
C GLN A 137 9.27 -5.60 -18.99
N TRP A 138 9.56 -5.36 -17.71
CA TRP A 138 8.63 -5.66 -16.62
C TRP A 138 7.30 -4.93 -16.80
N CYS A 139 7.32 -3.63 -17.03
CA CYS A 139 6.10 -2.85 -17.25
C CYS A 139 5.28 -3.38 -18.45
N LYS A 140 5.94 -3.69 -19.56
CA LYS A 140 5.28 -4.27 -20.75
C LYS A 140 4.70 -5.65 -20.46
N ARG A 141 5.45 -6.50 -19.75
CA ARG A 141 4.98 -7.84 -19.39
C ARG A 141 3.76 -7.77 -18.49
N VAL A 142 3.80 -6.94 -17.43
CA VAL A 142 2.68 -6.76 -16.49
C VAL A 142 1.45 -6.25 -17.24
N ASP A 143 1.60 -5.22 -18.06
CA ASP A 143 0.49 -4.69 -18.87
C ASP A 143 -0.11 -5.76 -19.80
N SER A 144 0.75 -6.50 -20.52
CA SER A 144 0.31 -7.55 -21.43
C SER A 144 -0.33 -8.75 -20.72
N GLN A 145 0.24 -9.17 -19.60
CA GLN A 145 -0.25 -10.30 -18.81
C GLN A 145 -1.63 -10.03 -18.23
N LEU A 146 -1.89 -8.80 -17.83
CA LEU A 146 -3.14 -8.40 -17.17
C LEU A 146 -4.09 -7.65 -18.12
N PHE A 147 -3.70 -7.42 -19.37
CA PHE A 147 -4.50 -6.71 -20.38
C PHE A 147 -5.01 -5.33 -19.92
N LEU A 148 -4.22 -4.62 -19.12
CA LEU A 148 -4.66 -3.40 -18.42
C LEU A 148 -5.00 -2.25 -19.36
N GLN A 149 -4.15 -1.99 -20.37
CA GLN A 149 -4.32 -0.86 -21.31
C GLN A 149 -5.56 -0.99 -22.20
N ASN A 150 -6.07 -2.20 -22.37
CA ASN A 150 -7.24 -2.46 -23.23
C ASN A 150 -8.56 -2.38 -22.47
N ASN A 151 -8.55 -2.12 -21.15
CA ASN A 151 -9.76 -2.01 -20.36
C ASN A 151 -10.23 -0.54 -20.27
N PRO A 152 -11.38 -0.19 -20.90
CA PRO A 152 -11.87 1.20 -20.91
C PRO A 152 -12.35 1.70 -19.54
N GLU A 153 -12.62 0.81 -18.60
CA GLU A 153 -13.06 1.16 -17.25
C GLU A 153 -11.89 1.52 -16.34
N LEU A 154 -10.66 1.14 -16.73
CA LEU A 154 -9.46 1.36 -15.92
C LEU A 154 -8.70 2.61 -16.36
N LYS A 155 -8.08 3.24 -15.37
CA LYS A 155 -7.04 4.27 -15.54
C LYS A 155 -5.73 3.69 -15.05
N ILE A 156 -4.76 3.57 -15.95
CA ILE A 156 -3.43 3.03 -15.66
C ILE A 156 -2.43 4.18 -15.61
N LYS A 157 -1.59 4.19 -14.58
CA LYS A 157 -0.47 5.13 -14.44
C LYS A 157 0.80 4.36 -14.13
N ILE A 158 1.81 4.51 -14.98
CA ILE A 158 3.15 3.96 -14.75
C ILE A 158 4.02 5.09 -14.21
N SER A 159 4.79 4.82 -13.17
CA SER A 159 5.75 5.74 -12.55
C SER A 159 6.94 4.98 -11.98
N GLN A 160 8.02 5.71 -11.72
CA GLN A 160 9.19 5.19 -11.01
C GLN A 160 9.44 6.09 -9.80
N PRO A 161 8.79 5.80 -8.65
CA PRO A 161 9.12 6.50 -7.41
C PRO A 161 10.58 6.18 -7.04
N GLN A 162 11.29 7.16 -6.50
CA GLN A 162 12.67 7.00 -6.04
C GLN A 162 12.81 7.61 -4.66
N ALA A 163 13.31 6.82 -3.73
CA ALA A 163 13.81 7.29 -2.44
C ALA A 163 15.33 7.53 -2.52
N ALA A 164 15.82 8.44 -1.68
CA ALA A 164 17.27 8.66 -1.56
C ALA A 164 17.93 7.36 -1.05
N GLY A 165 18.94 6.87 -1.79
CA GLY A 165 19.67 5.64 -1.44
C GLY A 165 19.05 4.35 -1.97
N GLU A 166 17.91 4.38 -2.63
CA GLU A 166 17.27 3.20 -3.24
C GLU A 166 18.17 2.60 -4.33
N ARG A 167 18.45 1.30 -4.23
CA ARG A 167 19.37 0.57 -5.11
C ARG A 167 18.65 -0.33 -6.10
N LEU A 168 17.43 -0.76 -5.76
CA LEU A 168 16.63 -1.58 -6.64
C LEU A 168 15.71 -0.70 -7.49
N PRO A 169 15.50 -1.02 -8.76
CA PRO A 169 14.51 -0.32 -9.56
C PRO A 169 13.11 -0.62 -9.02
N ASN A 170 12.34 0.42 -8.74
CA ASN A 170 11.02 0.29 -8.14
C ASN A 170 9.92 0.92 -9.02
N PRO A 171 9.65 0.39 -10.23
CA PRO A 171 8.54 0.86 -11.04
C PRO A 171 7.21 0.55 -10.36
N SER A 172 6.24 1.42 -10.56
CA SER A 172 4.88 1.29 -10.05
C SER A 172 3.88 1.35 -11.19
N VAL A 173 3.01 0.34 -11.29
CA VAL A 173 1.84 0.34 -12.17
C VAL A 173 0.60 0.52 -11.31
N ALA A 174 0.05 1.73 -11.28
CA ALA A 174 -1.13 2.07 -10.50
C ALA A 174 -2.40 1.89 -11.34
N ILE A 175 -3.36 1.15 -10.79
CA ILE A 175 -4.64 0.78 -11.40
C ILE A 175 -5.76 1.39 -10.57
N SER A 176 -6.59 2.21 -11.18
CA SER A 176 -7.78 2.78 -10.56
C SER A 176 -8.96 2.77 -11.52
N LEU A 177 -10.16 2.99 -11.05
CA LEU A 177 -11.31 3.16 -11.93
C LEU A 177 -11.23 4.50 -12.67
N ARG A 178 -11.55 4.51 -13.97
CA ARG A 178 -11.56 5.72 -14.79
C ARG A 178 -12.59 6.74 -14.28
N ASN A 179 -13.74 6.26 -13.87
CA ASN A 179 -14.83 7.05 -13.32
C ASN A 179 -14.90 6.88 -11.79
N ALA A 180 -13.74 7.00 -11.11
CA ALA A 180 -13.70 6.94 -9.67
C ALA A 180 -14.57 8.03 -9.05
N THR A 181 -15.45 7.62 -8.15
CA THR A 181 -16.29 8.49 -7.31
C THR A 181 -15.72 8.55 -5.91
N TYR A 182 -16.34 9.33 -5.02
CA TYR A 182 -16.02 9.31 -3.58
C TYR A 182 -16.17 7.91 -2.97
N GLN A 183 -17.10 7.09 -3.47
CA GLN A 183 -17.31 5.74 -2.97
C GLN A 183 -16.22 4.74 -3.41
N ASN A 184 -15.52 5.01 -4.52
CA ASN A 184 -14.42 4.17 -4.98
C ASN A 184 -13.24 5.01 -5.46
N PHE A 185 -12.57 5.64 -4.54
CA PHE A 185 -11.40 6.49 -4.75
C PHE A 185 -10.10 5.77 -4.36
N CYS A 186 -10.05 4.49 -4.61
CA CYS A 186 -8.93 3.63 -4.24
C CYS A 186 -8.07 3.28 -5.46
N CYS A 187 -6.91 2.73 -5.18
CA CYS A 187 -5.94 2.33 -6.18
C CYS A 187 -5.31 0.99 -5.80
N LEU A 188 -5.05 0.16 -6.79
CA LEU A 188 -4.24 -1.04 -6.67
C LEU A 188 -2.94 -0.77 -7.40
N LYS A 189 -1.80 -0.99 -6.76
CA LYS A 189 -0.49 -0.79 -7.36
C LYS A 189 0.26 -2.11 -7.48
N LEU A 190 1.06 -2.22 -8.52
CA LEU A 190 1.91 -3.37 -8.79
C LEU A 190 3.36 -2.94 -8.72
N HIS A 191 4.18 -3.69 -8.01
CA HIS A 191 5.61 -3.45 -7.81
C HIS A 191 6.42 -4.73 -7.99
N PRO A 192 7.70 -4.67 -8.40
CA PRO A 192 8.52 -5.87 -8.58
C PRO A 192 9.05 -6.46 -7.28
N TYR A 193 9.16 -5.68 -6.21
CA TYR A 193 9.75 -6.09 -4.93
C TYR A 193 8.84 -5.73 -3.77
N ASP A 194 8.85 -6.55 -2.72
CA ASP A 194 8.24 -6.19 -1.45
C ASP A 194 9.01 -5.03 -0.78
N ILE A 195 8.32 -4.26 0.04
CA ILE A 195 8.87 -3.05 0.66
C ILE A 195 10.04 -3.35 1.62
N THR A 196 10.05 -4.53 2.25
CA THR A 196 11.15 -4.91 3.15
C THR A 196 12.42 -5.22 2.36
N THR A 197 12.30 -5.78 1.18
CA THR A 197 13.41 -5.98 0.23
C THR A 197 13.98 -4.65 -0.24
N ILE A 198 13.11 -3.69 -0.59
CA ILE A 198 13.53 -2.33 -0.95
C ILE A 198 14.30 -1.69 0.21
N VAL A 199 13.72 -1.66 1.41
CA VAL A 199 14.36 -1.05 2.60
C VAL A 199 15.70 -1.69 2.93
N ARG A 200 15.81 -3.02 2.85
CA ARG A 200 17.07 -3.74 3.07
C ARG A 200 18.14 -3.39 2.04
N SER A 201 17.76 -3.18 0.78
CA SER A 201 18.71 -2.82 -0.28
C SER A 201 19.41 -1.49 -0.02
N GLU A 202 18.79 -0.59 0.76
CA GLU A 202 19.32 0.72 1.10
C GLU A 202 20.26 0.69 2.33
N SER A 203 20.15 -0.34 3.17
CA SER A 203 20.84 -0.44 4.47
C SER A 203 22.26 -1.00 4.41
N HIS A 204 22.75 -1.41 3.25
CA HIS A 204 24.11 -1.93 3.08
C HIS A 204 25.10 -0.82 2.72
N LEU A 205 25.49 -0.04 3.72
CA LEU A 205 26.71 0.77 3.77
C LEU A 205 27.68 0.17 4.76
#